data_19c4e13fbea24cd87cac56f0714ba3e0
#
_entry.id   19c4e13fbea24cd87cac56f0714ba3e0
#
_cell.length_a   1.000
_cell.length_b   1.000
_cell.length_c   1.000
_cell.angle_alpha   90.00
_cell.angle_beta   90.00
_cell.angle_gamma   90.00
#
_symmetry.space_group_name_H-M   'P 1'
#
loop_
_entity.id
_entity.type
_entity.pdbx_description
1 polymer ?
#
loop_
_entity_poly.entity_id
_entity_poly.type
_entity_poly.pdbx_seq_one_letter_code
_entity_poly.pdbx_strand_id
1 'polypeptide(L)'
;CIRDRSSAAVQPSSAQTTSAALPVKALNPKQVEENPYMAKSDANIHHDGYNTDSTDEILPLGIYPEINVSYETTNANASPAIYFDSYGHAVVPLLGGIAIRDLNAEETKTLGYFSPKKHDGGGYVIQSSYTFMDASNRIVCPTSNNHVLMLRATDENGNMLPEFEKVLDIDIKAAAEAALGKELTQNLLSVVFDYDGNLWFATGGFRIYPQRQQQGVIGYIARSAIDAILNGEQADLSKAVFVHELTPGEGAENGIAASKDGAVILTNQNCYLLRAEEGVDVVWCTPYESAGAKVSGEGDKTTGGGLAWGGGCSPTLTPNLVLFTDNQDTVNLLALDMKTGEVVASAPVLDDLPEGYQVAVDNSAIVYDDGNGTVSTIVCNWFGAGNAGLADPNNDSSIQSYANIYDQNWLMKGNVMIAPGIERMDTVKTANGYEMKSIWSRNDLSDTSIMKLSTATGYIYGYVQDVTTGMWQYIILDFETGETVFTMDVSNKYGYNNMAIGMYAGNSGNALYCPTGYLELLRLQDRFVYLPEMPYRKVDLDQAARNVLSQEQFAQDGGEGTVASWRNTATVRNV
;
A
#
# COMPACT_ATOMS: atom_id res chain seq x y z
N CYS A 1 10.12 -12.18 -31.10
CA CYS A 1 11.51 -12.50 -30.68
C CYS A 1 11.76 -11.81 -29.35
N ILE A 2 11.56 -12.54 -28.25
CA ILE A 2 11.95 -12.10 -26.91
C ILE A 2 13.46 -12.35 -26.83
N ARG A 3 14.24 -11.30 -26.72
CA ARG A 3 15.67 -11.42 -26.42
C ARG A 3 15.80 -11.68 -24.92
N ASP A 4 16.48 -12.76 -24.58
CA ASP A 4 17.07 -12.94 -23.26
C ASP A 4 17.81 -11.67 -22.86
N ARG A 5 17.31 -10.95 -21.86
CA ARG A 5 18.04 -9.89 -21.19
C ARG A 5 18.44 -10.44 -19.84
N SER A 6 19.71 -10.79 -19.72
CA SER A 6 20.35 -11.03 -18.43
C SER A 6 20.13 -9.84 -17.50
N SER A 7 19.82 -10.09 -16.25
CA SER A 7 19.74 -9.11 -15.18
C SER A 7 21.03 -8.30 -15.13
N ALA A 8 21.01 -7.08 -15.66
CA ALA A 8 22.10 -6.15 -15.51
C ALA A 8 21.88 -5.40 -14.19
N ALA A 9 22.75 -5.59 -13.22
CA ALA A 9 22.80 -4.71 -12.07
C ALA A 9 22.97 -3.27 -12.57
N VAL A 10 22.01 -2.41 -12.22
CA VAL A 10 22.14 -0.98 -12.49
C VAL A 10 23.30 -0.48 -11.62
N GLN A 11 24.39 -0.07 -12.24
CA GLN A 11 25.48 0.57 -11.51
C GLN A 11 25.02 1.98 -11.16
N PRO A 12 24.88 2.34 -9.89
CA PRO A 12 24.46 3.67 -9.49
C PRO A 12 25.51 4.69 -9.90
N SER A 13 25.07 5.77 -10.56
CA SER A 13 25.98 6.80 -11.10
C SER A 13 26.56 7.73 -10.05
N SER A 14 26.03 7.77 -8.83
CA SER A 14 26.56 8.55 -7.70
C SER A 14 25.96 8.15 -6.36
N ALA A 15 26.15 6.91 -5.92
CA ALA A 15 25.83 6.59 -4.54
C ALA A 15 26.84 7.30 -3.62
N GLN A 16 26.39 8.09 -2.66
CA GLN A 16 27.20 8.32 -1.48
C GLN A 16 27.33 6.97 -0.76
N THR A 17 28.33 6.19 -1.15
CA THR A 17 28.68 4.97 -0.42
C THR A 17 29.22 5.36 0.94
N THR A 18 28.33 5.61 1.88
CA THR A 18 28.73 5.76 3.27
C THR A 18 28.95 4.35 3.82
N SER A 19 30.16 4.09 4.29
CA SER A 19 30.50 2.85 4.99
C SER A 19 29.89 2.78 6.39
N ALA A 20 29.07 3.77 6.79
CA ALA A 20 28.44 3.87 8.09
C ALA A 20 26.90 3.83 7.93
N ALA A 21 26.25 3.00 8.73
CA ALA A 21 24.80 3.02 8.86
C ALA A 21 24.30 4.39 9.27
N LEU A 22 23.10 4.76 8.81
CA LEU A 22 22.36 5.87 9.37
C LEU A 22 22.15 5.63 10.87
N PRO A 23 22.25 6.65 11.72
CA PRO A 23 22.02 6.50 13.15
C PRO A 23 20.55 6.16 13.40
N VAL A 24 20.28 5.11 14.15
CA VAL A 24 18.91 4.75 14.54
C VAL A 24 18.34 5.80 15.46
N LYS A 25 17.14 6.29 15.15
CA LYS A 25 16.36 7.27 15.91
C LYS A 25 15.00 6.67 16.29
N ALA A 26 15.01 5.49 16.91
CA ALA A 26 13.80 4.74 17.19
C ALA A 26 12.73 5.59 17.87
N LEU A 27 11.52 5.51 17.34
CA LEU A 27 10.30 6.09 17.90
C LEU A 27 9.65 5.08 18.86
N ASN A 28 8.58 5.48 19.54
CA ASN A 28 7.74 4.52 20.24
C ASN A 28 7.11 3.54 19.22
N PRO A 29 6.83 2.29 19.62
CA PRO A 29 6.07 1.40 18.76
C PRO A 29 4.72 2.02 18.38
N LYS A 30 4.27 1.76 17.15
CA LYS A 30 2.98 2.26 16.68
C LYS A 30 1.82 1.73 17.53
N GLN A 31 0.80 2.55 17.73
CA GLN A 31 -0.39 2.20 18.51
C GLN A 31 -1.45 1.52 17.63
N VAL A 32 -1.10 0.36 17.08
CA VAL A 32 -2.00 -0.45 16.26
C VAL A 32 -2.25 -1.78 16.94
N GLU A 33 -3.50 -2.14 17.12
CA GLU A 33 -3.85 -3.48 17.58
C GLU A 33 -3.74 -4.47 16.42
N GLU A 34 -3.08 -5.61 16.66
CA GLU A 34 -3.01 -6.67 15.66
C GLU A 34 -4.41 -7.22 15.35
N ASN A 35 -4.76 -7.28 14.07
CA ASN A 35 -5.96 -7.97 13.63
C ASN A 35 -5.71 -9.48 13.62
N PRO A 36 -6.44 -10.29 14.43
CA PRO A 36 -6.17 -11.72 14.56
C PRO A 36 -6.47 -12.53 13.28
N TYR A 37 -7.13 -11.91 12.29
CA TYR A 37 -7.50 -12.54 11.03
C TYR A 37 -6.66 -12.08 9.84
N MET A 38 -5.74 -11.16 10.02
CA MET A 38 -4.80 -10.70 9.00
C MET A 38 -3.38 -11.13 9.31
N ALA A 39 -2.52 -11.24 8.31
CA ALA A 39 -1.10 -11.50 8.51
C ALA A 39 -0.47 -10.37 9.34
N LYS A 40 0.61 -10.70 10.06
CA LYS A 40 1.27 -9.76 10.99
C LYS A 40 2.23 -8.79 10.32
N SER A 41 2.75 -9.17 9.15
CA SER A 41 3.63 -8.31 8.34
C SER A 41 2.80 -7.53 7.31
N ASP A 42 3.40 -7.05 6.23
CA ASP A 42 2.68 -6.39 5.14
C ASP A 42 1.48 -7.24 4.68
N ALA A 43 0.32 -7.04 5.30
CA ALA A 43 -0.87 -7.86 5.09
C ALA A 43 -1.70 -7.37 3.90
N ASN A 44 -1.73 -6.06 3.69
CA ASN A 44 -2.46 -5.39 2.61
C ASN A 44 -1.60 -4.28 1.98
N ILE A 45 -2.15 -3.54 1.03
CA ILE A 45 -1.46 -2.44 0.35
C ILE A 45 -0.96 -1.35 1.32
N HIS A 46 -1.61 -1.19 2.48
CA HIS A 46 -1.30 -0.20 3.51
C HIS A 46 -0.70 -0.81 4.78
N HIS A 47 -0.08 -1.97 4.66
CA HIS A 47 0.64 -2.70 5.69
C HIS A 47 -0.25 -3.45 6.69
N ASP A 48 -1.20 -2.81 7.33
CA ASP A 48 -2.01 -3.38 8.42
C ASP A 48 -3.51 -3.07 8.30
N GLY A 49 -4.31 -3.59 9.23
CA GLY A 49 -5.76 -3.39 9.25
C GLY A 49 -6.18 -1.93 9.49
N TYR A 50 -5.32 -1.11 10.09
CA TYR A 50 -5.55 0.32 10.31
C TYR A 50 -5.14 1.18 9.09
N ASN A 51 -4.52 0.58 8.08
CA ASN A 51 -3.97 1.26 6.90
C ASN A 51 -2.91 2.31 7.24
N THR A 52 -2.00 2.01 8.18
CA THR A 52 -1.08 3.03 8.73
C THR A 52 0.11 3.35 7.84
N ASP A 53 0.48 2.48 6.91
CA ASP A 53 1.73 2.57 6.15
C ASP A 53 2.97 2.74 7.04
N SER A 54 2.88 2.29 8.29
CA SER A 54 3.92 2.30 9.30
C SER A 54 4.27 0.88 9.73
N THR A 55 5.54 0.65 10.08
CA THR A 55 6.01 -0.64 10.59
C THR A 55 6.94 -0.47 11.77
N ASP A 56 6.90 -1.42 12.71
CA ASP A 56 7.87 -1.51 13.81
C ASP A 56 9.12 -2.31 13.42
N GLU A 57 9.23 -2.72 12.15
CA GLU A 57 10.38 -3.44 11.62
C GLU A 57 11.52 -2.49 11.26
N ILE A 58 12.75 -3.00 11.37
CA ILE A 58 13.94 -2.30 10.90
C ILE A 58 13.98 -2.39 9.38
N LEU A 59 14.12 -1.25 8.72
CA LEU A 59 14.30 -1.13 7.28
C LEU A 59 15.77 -0.75 6.96
N PRO A 60 16.20 -0.78 5.67
CA PRO A 60 17.57 -0.50 5.30
C PRO A 60 18.10 0.84 5.84
N LEU A 61 19.32 0.81 6.39
CA LEU A 61 19.99 1.98 6.96
C LEU A 61 21.14 2.50 6.07
N GLY A 62 21.21 2.06 4.82
CA GLY A 62 22.24 2.46 3.88
C GLY A 62 23.60 1.81 4.13
N ILE A 63 23.65 0.62 4.72
CA ILE A 63 24.89 -0.11 5.01
C ILE A 63 25.35 -0.87 3.76
N TYR A 64 26.25 -0.28 2.98
CA TYR A 64 26.64 -0.81 1.68
C TYR A 64 25.43 -1.15 0.80
N PRO A 65 24.56 -0.16 0.55
CA PRO A 65 23.28 -0.40 -0.10
C PRO A 65 23.48 -0.79 -1.56
N GLU A 66 22.57 -1.64 -2.06
CA GLU A 66 22.49 -2.00 -3.46
C GLU A 66 21.03 -2.05 -3.93
N ILE A 67 20.83 -1.67 -5.19
CA ILE A 67 19.54 -1.82 -5.86
C ILE A 67 19.63 -3.00 -6.81
N ASN A 68 18.74 -3.96 -6.63
CA ASN A 68 18.55 -5.06 -7.56
C ASN A 68 17.23 -4.86 -8.31
N VAL A 69 17.27 -5.10 -9.60
CA VAL A 69 16.11 -5.01 -10.48
C VAL A 69 15.76 -6.40 -10.96
N SER A 70 14.54 -6.85 -10.71
CA SER A 70 14.02 -8.08 -11.27
C SER A 70 12.86 -7.79 -12.22
N TYR A 71 12.84 -8.48 -13.35
CA TYR A 71 11.78 -8.33 -14.35
C TYR A 71 10.71 -9.39 -14.16
N GLU A 72 9.47 -8.96 -14.22
CA GLU A 72 8.34 -9.86 -14.31
C GLU A 72 8.26 -10.44 -15.74
N THR A 73 8.27 -11.76 -15.85
CA THR A 73 8.10 -12.44 -17.15
C THR A 73 6.64 -12.75 -17.49
N THR A 74 5.73 -12.43 -16.59
CA THR A 74 4.28 -12.62 -16.82
C THR A 74 3.71 -11.41 -17.58
N ASN A 75 2.82 -11.63 -18.51
CA ASN A 75 2.13 -10.57 -19.28
C ASN A 75 1.12 -9.76 -18.44
N ALA A 76 1.39 -9.59 -17.15
CA ALA A 76 0.54 -8.89 -16.23
C ALA A 76 1.09 -7.49 -15.98
N ASN A 77 0.21 -6.53 -15.88
CA ASN A 77 0.54 -5.16 -15.50
C ASN A 77 1.03 -5.13 -14.04
N ALA A 78 1.61 -4.02 -13.65
CA ALA A 78 2.20 -3.76 -12.34
C ALA A 78 1.49 -4.45 -11.16
N SER A 79 2.28 -4.95 -10.23
CA SER A 79 1.76 -5.39 -8.94
C SER A 79 1.61 -4.18 -8.02
N PRO A 80 0.43 -3.87 -7.51
CA PRO A 80 0.25 -2.77 -6.57
C PRO A 80 0.73 -3.12 -5.16
N ALA A 81 0.95 -4.40 -4.86
CA ALA A 81 1.27 -4.87 -3.53
C ALA A 81 2.19 -6.09 -3.54
N ILE A 82 2.95 -6.25 -2.46
CA ILE A 82 3.71 -7.46 -2.16
C ILE A 82 3.42 -7.81 -0.71
N TYR A 83 2.95 -9.03 -0.47
CA TYR A 83 2.73 -9.55 0.87
C TYR A 83 3.72 -10.68 1.15
N PHE A 84 3.96 -10.96 2.41
CA PHE A 84 4.80 -12.09 2.78
C PHE A 84 3.99 -13.07 3.62
N ASP A 85 4.03 -14.35 3.25
CA ASP A 85 3.49 -15.39 4.11
C ASP A 85 4.42 -15.64 5.31
N SER A 86 3.95 -16.38 6.29
CA SER A 86 4.75 -16.68 7.50
C SER A 86 5.98 -17.55 7.23
N TYR A 87 6.12 -18.08 6.02
CA TYR A 87 7.26 -18.87 5.56
C TYR A 87 8.30 -18.05 4.81
N GLY A 88 8.01 -16.76 4.54
CA GLY A 88 8.90 -15.83 3.84
C GLY A 88 8.76 -15.81 2.33
N HIS A 89 7.72 -16.46 1.77
CA HIS A 89 7.43 -16.32 0.35
C HIS A 89 6.74 -14.98 0.09
N ALA A 90 7.14 -14.31 -0.99
CA ALA A 90 6.46 -13.12 -1.46
C ALA A 90 5.23 -13.50 -2.30
N VAL A 91 4.08 -12.98 -1.91
CA VAL A 91 2.83 -13.05 -2.64
C VAL A 91 2.67 -11.77 -3.44
N VAL A 92 2.61 -11.89 -4.75
CA VAL A 92 2.59 -10.77 -5.69
C VAL A 92 1.30 -10.83 -6.50
N PRO A 93 0.24 -10.10 -6.09
CA PRO A 93 -0.99 -10.01 -6.86
C PRO A 93 -0.78 -9.20 -8.14
N LEU A 94 -1.28 -9.72 -9.25
CA LEU A 94 -1.20 -9.13 -10.57
C LEU A 94 -2.60 -9.10 -11.18
N LEU A 95 -2.86 -8.21 -12.13
CA LEU A 95 -4.15 -8.20 -12.84
C LEU A 95 -4.48 -9.54 -13.50
N GLY A 96 -3.46 -10.25 -13.99
CA GLY A 96 -3.61 -11.55 -14.67
C GLY A 96 -3.58 -12.75 -13.75
N GLY A 97 -3.37 -12.58 -12.43
CA GLY A 97 -3.27 -13.67 -11.48
C GLY A 97 -2.46 -13.33 -10.23
N ILE A 98 -1.94 -14.34 -9.57
CA ILE A 98 -1.12 -14.18 -8.35
C ILE A 98 0.14 -15.03 -8.50
N ALA A 99 1.31 -14.41 -8.34
CA ALA A 99 2.59 -15.09 -8.32
C ALA A 99 3.05 -15.29 -6.88
N ILE A 100 3.64 -16.45 -6.58
CA ILE A 100 4.43 -16.67 -5.37
C ILE A 100 5.89 -16.67 -5.76
N ARG A 101 6.71 -15.92 -5.04
CA ARG A 101 8.11 -15.68 -5.37
C ARG A 101 9.03 -15.88 -4.19
N ASP A 102 10.23 -16.38 -4.48
CA ASP A 102 11.37 -16.26 -3.59
C ASP A 102 12.16 -15.01 -4.00
N LEU A 103 12.03 -13.95 -3.21
CA LEU A 103 12.75 -12.69 -3.40
C LEU A 103 14.12 -12.69 -2.71
N ASN A 104 14.44 -13.71 -1.91
CA ASN A 104 15.73 -13.85 -1.23
C ASN A 104 16.75 -14.58 -2.10
N ALA A 105 16.31 -15.25 -3.17
CA ALA A 105 17.22 -15.87 -4.14
C ALA A 105 18.08 -14.80 -4.82
N GLU A 106 19.27 -15.18 -5.27
CA GLU A 106 20.19 -14.30 -6.04
C GLU A 106 19.51 -13.78 -7.31
N GLU A 107 18.68 -14.61 -7.94
CA GLU A 107 17.72 -14.21 -8.98
C GLU A 107 16.31 -14.49 -8.45
N THR A 108 15.40 -13.54 -8.58
CA THR A 108 14.01 -13.71 -8.20
C THR A 108 13.42 -14.93 -8.90
N LYS A 109 12.90 -15.86 -8.11
CA LYS A 109 12.35 -17.11 -8.61
C LYS A 109 10.85 -17.18 -8.40
N THR A 110 10.09 -17.43 -9.46
CA THR A 110 8.67 -17.76 -9.34
C THR A 110 8.52 -19.20 -8.87
N LEU A 111 7.87 -19.38 -7.74
CA LEU A 111 7.62 -20.69 -7.10
C LEU A 111 6.28 -21.27 -7.54
N GLY A 112 5.28 -20.42 -7.76
CA GLY A 112 3.94 -20.81 -8.18
C GLY A 112 3.18 -19.65 -8.81
N TYR A 113 2.15 -19.95 -9.59
CA TYR A 113 1.33 -18.96 -10.26
C TYR A 113 -0.12 -19.39 -10.37
N PHE A 114 -1.03 -18.61 -9.82
CA PHE A 114 -2.46 -18.72 -10.03
C PHE A 114 -2.88 -17.83 -11.21
N SER A 115 -3.63 -18.38 -12.14
CA SER A 115 -4.24 -17.63 -13.25
C SER A 115 -5.72 -17.97 -13.36
N PRO A 116 -6.63 -16.98 -13.24
CA PRO A 116 -8.06 -17.21 -13.46
C PRO A 116 -8.37 -17.93 -14.77
N LYS A 117 -7.68 -17.53 -15.85
CA LYS A 117 -7.85 -18.15 -17.17
C LYS A 117 -7.46 -19.62 -17.19
N LYS A 118 -6.39 -19.99 -16.50
CA LYS A 118 -5.87 -21.37 -16.48
C LYS A 118 -6.68 -22.27 -15.54
N HIS A 119 -7.06 -21.77 -14.37
CA HIS A 119 -7.70 -22.56 -13.33
C HIS A 119 -9.23 -22.66 -13.50
N ASP A 120 -9.86 -21.57 -13.93
CA ASP A 120 -11.33 -21.49 -14.02
C ASP A 120 -11.85 -21.34 -15.45
N GLY A 121 -10.97 -21.27 -16.44
CA GLY A 121 -11.34 -20.90 -17.81
C GLY A 121 -11.89 -19.47 -17.91
N GLY A 122 -11.74 -18.70 -16.83
CA GLY A 122 -12.44 -17.46 -16.56
C GLY A 122 -11.88 -16.25 -17.27
N GLY A 123 -12.78 -15.30 -17.59
CA GLY A 123 -12.46 -14.00 -18.15
C GLY A 123 -12.43 -12.88 -17.11
N TYR A 124 -12.18 -13.18 -15.83
CA TYR A 124 -12.08 -12.18 -14.78
C TYR A 124 -10.62 -11.86 -14.45
N VAL A 125 -10.40 -10.72 -13.80
CA VAL A 125 -9.11 -10.30 -13.27
C VAL A 125 -9.15 -10.17 -11.75
N ILE A 126 -7.99 -10.28 -11.12
CA ILE A 126 -7.83 -10.03 -9.68
C ILE A 126 -7.80 -8.52 -9.45
N GLN A 127 -8.53 -8.05 -8.44
CA GLN A 127 -8.43 -6.67 -7.94
C GLN A 127 -7.18 -6.56 -7.06
N SER A 128 -6.04 -6.47 -7.71
CA SER A 128 -4.74 -6.67 -7.08
C SER A 128 -4.43 -5.69 -5.94
N SER A 129 -4.91 -4.45 -6.03
CA SER A 129 -4.71 -3.42 -5.00
C SER A 129 -5.39 -3.75 -3.67
N TYR A 130 -6.50 -4.48 -3.70
CA TYR A 130 -7.31 -4.77 -2.51
C TYR A 130 -7.30 -6.25 -2.13
N THR A 131 -6.32 -6.98 -2.63
CA THR A 131 -5.96 -8.32 -2.17
C THR A 131 -5.22 -8.19 -0.84
N PHE A 132 -5.37 -9.16 0.06
CA PHE A 132 -4.63 -9.20 1.31
C PHE A 132 -4.29 -10.63 1.75
N MET A 133 -3.38 -10.75 2.73
CA MET A 133 -3.03 -12.01 3.36
C MET A 133 -3.78 -12.17 4.67
N ASP A 134 -4.41 -13.33 4.88
CA ASP A 134 -4.98 -13.66 6.17
C ASP A 134 -3.96 -14.30 7.14
N ALA A 135 -4.32 -14.40 8.41
CA ALA A 135 -3.46 -14.95 9.46
C ALA A 135 -3.12 -16.45 9.26
N SER A 136 -3.77 -17.13 8.32
CA SER A 136 -3.56 -18.54 7.98
C SER A 136 -2.80 -18.71 6.65
N ASN A 137 -2.10 -17.68 6.17
CA ASN A 137 -1.38 -17.66 4.89
C ASN A 137 -2.28 -17.90 3.66
N ARG A 138 -3.57 -17.56 3.74
CA ARG A 138 -4.46 -17.58 2.60
C ARG A 138 -4.52 -16.21 1.96
N ILE A 139 -4.57 -16.21 0.65
CA ILE A 139 -4.67 -14.98 -0.16
C ILE A 139 -6.14 -14.69 -0.37
N VAL A 140 -6.61 -13.57 0.16
CA VAL A 140 -8.00 -13.12 0.01
C VAL A 140 -8.06 -12.06 -1.06
N CYS A 141 -8.77 -12.33 -2.15
CA CYS A 141 -8.79 -11.43 -3.30
C CYS A 141 -10.19 -11.19 -3.85
N PRO A 142 -10.59 -9.92 -3.99
CA PRO A 142 -11.76 -9.56 -4.77
C PRO A 142 -11.44 -9.66 -6.27
N THR A 143 -12.46 -9.91 -7.08
CA THR A 143 -12.31 -10.11 -8.51
C THR A 143 -13.24 -9.22 -9.32
N SER A 144 -12.91 -8.98 -10.58
CA SER A 144 -13.71 -8.12 -11.47
C SER A 144 -15.07 -8.70 -11.85
N ASN A 145 -15.32 -9.98 -11.59
CA ASN A 145 -16.64 -10.61 -11.72
C ASN A 145 -17.40 -10.65 -10.40
N ASN A 146 -17.00 -9.84 -9.43
CA ASN A 146 -17.65 -9.66 -8.13
C ASN A 146 -17.58 -10.85 -7.17
N HIS A 147 -16.61 -11.73 -7.33
CA HIS A 147 -16.36 -12.80 -6.39
C HIS A 147 -15.28 -12.40 -5.37
N VAL A 148 -15.38 -12.94 -4.17
CA VAL A 148 -14.25 -13.05 -3.24
C VAL A 148 -13.71 -14.45 -3.31
N LEU A 149 -12.42 -14.57 -3.58
CA LEU A 149 -11.70 -15.84 -3.54
C LEU A 149 -10.78 -15.88 -2.32
N MET A 150 -10.66 -17.06 -1.69
CA MET A 150 -9.54 -17.34 -0.80
C MET A 150 -8.74 -18.49 -1.40
N LEU A 151 -7.44 -18.24 -1.58
CA LEU A 151 -6.52 -19.17 -2.22
C LEU A 151 -5.46 -19.63 -1.22
N ARG A 152 -5.15 -20.92 -1.24
CA ARG A 152 -4.05 -21.52 -0.51
C ARG A 152 -2.96 -21.94 -1.50
N ALA A 153 -1.75 -21.46 -1.30
CA ALA A 153 -0.60 -21.73 -2.16
C ALA A 153 0.41 -22.70 -1.53
N THR A 154 0.40 -22.84 -0.20
CA THR A 154 1.35 -23.66 0.56
C THR A 154 0.64 -24.67 1.47
N ASP A 155 1.35 -25.75 1.80
CA ASP A 155 0.94 -26.69 2.85
C ASP A 155 1.27 -26.12 4.25
N GLU A 156 0.95 -26.90 5.30
CA GLU A 156 1.20 -26.54 6.70
C GLU A 156 2.69 -26.41 7.07
N ASN A 157 3.59 -26.90 6.22
CA ASN A 157 5.03 -26.81 6.40
C ASN A 157 5.66 -25.72 5.53
N GLY A 158 4.85 -24.96 4.79
CA GLY A 158 5.31 -23.91 3.88
C GLY A 158 5.79 -24.42 2.52
N ASN A 159 5.58 -25.71 2.19
CA ASN A 159 5.93 -26.18 0.86
C ASN A 159 4.85 -25.73 -0.15
N MET A 160 5.31 -25.33 -1.32
CA MET A 160 4.40 -24.98 -2.41
C MET A 160 3.51 -26.15 -2.80
N LEU A 161 2.21 -25.91 -2.88
CA LEU A 161 1.27 -26.86 -3.46
C LEU A 161 1.52 -27.00 -4.98
N PRO A 162 1.28 -28.18 -5.56
CA PRO A 162 1.39 -28.36 -7.02
C PRO A 162 0.50 -27.42 -7.83
N GLU A 163 -0.66 -27.09 -7.28
CA GLU A 163 -1.61 -26.10 -7.79
C GLU A 163 -2.22 -25.34 -6.60
N PHE A 164 -2.60 -24.08 -6.83
CA PHE A 164 -3.31 -23.32 -5.81
C PHE A 164 -4.68 -23.96 -5.54
N GLU A 165 -5.06 -24.05 -4.30
CA GLU A 165 -6.38 -24.50 -3.90
C GLU A 165 -7.27 -23.30 -3.65
N LYS A 166 -8.43 -23.29 -4.31
CA LYS A 166 -9.49 -22.33 -4.06
C LYS A 166 -10.33 -22.86 -2.91
N VAL A 167 -10.08 -22.32 -1.69
CA VAL A 167 -10.73 -22.79 -0.45
C VAL A 167 -12.02 -22.03 -0.15
N LEU A 168 -12.24 -20.87 -0.81
CA LEU A 168 -13.49 -20.13 -0.75
C LEU A 168 -13.70 -19.43 -2.09
N ASP A 169 -14.95 -19.40 -2.55
CA ASP A 169 -15.41 -18.70 -3.74
C ASP A 169 -16.86 -18.26 -3.53
N ILE A 170 -17.07 -16.94 -3.33
CA ILE A 170 -18.40 -16.36 -3.03
C ILE A 170 -18.70 -15.26 -4.04
N ASP A 171 -19.80 -15.39 -4.77
CA ASP A 171 -20.38 -14.34 -5.61
C ASP A 171 -21.06 -13.30 -4.71
N ILE A 172 -20.34 -12.22 -4.42
CA ILE A 172 -20.79 -11.12 -3.55
C ILE A 172 -21.96 -10.38 -4.19
N LYS A 173 -21.91 -10.16 -5.51
CA LYS A 173 -22.97 -9.44 -6.19
C LYS A 173 -24.29 -10.19 -6.10
N ALA A 174 -24.30 -11.47 -6.45
CA ALA A 174 -25.52 -12.29 -6.34
C ALA A 174 -26.06 -12.37 -4.92
N ALA A 175 -25.18 -12.50 -3.91
CA ALA A 175 -25.57 -12.55 -2.52
C ALA A 175 -26.16 -11.21 -2.03
N ALA A 176 -25.53 -10.09 -2.39
CA ALA A 176 -26.01 -8.76 -2.03
C ALA A 176 -27.32 -8.39 -2.75
N GLU A 177 -27.46 -8.74 -4.02
CA GLU A 177 -28.71 -8.54 -4.77
C GLU A 177 -29.86 -9.35 -4.18
N ALA A 178 -29.59 -10.58 -3.73
CA ALA A 178 -30.58 -11.40 -3.06
C ALA A 178 -31.02 -10.78 -1.70
N ALA A 179 -30.08 -10.21 -0.95
CA ALA A 179 -30.37 -9.53 0.32
C ALA A 179 -31.16 -8.23 0.12
N LEU A 180 -30.87 -7.46 -0.92
CA LEU A 180 -31.55 -6.20 -1.23
C LEU A 180 -32.86 -6.36 -1.99
N GLY A 181 -33.01 -7.46 -2.72
CA GLY A 181 -34.13 -7.66 -3.66
C GLY A 181 -34.07 -6.75 -4.90
N LYS A 182 -32.89 -6.24 -5.25
CA LYS A 182 -32.66 -5.40 -6.44
C LYS A 182 -31.26 -5.57 -7.03
N GLU A 183 -31.11 -5.16 -8.28
CA GLU A 183 -29.84 -5.21 -9.01
C GLU A 183 -28.84 -4.18 -8.46
N LEU A 184 -27.57 -4.59 -8.37
CA LEU A 184 -26.42 -3.74 -8.12
C LEU A 184 -25.75 -3.34 -9.43
N THR A 185 -25.41 -2.06 -9.55
CA THR A 185 -24.74 -1.52 -10.75
C THR A 185 -23.27 -1.20 -10.50
N GLN A 186 -22.84 -1.19 -9.24
CA GLN A 186 -21.42 -1.11 -8.87
C GLN A 186 -20.81 -2.50 -8.76
N ASN A 187 -19.50 -2.55 -8.93
CA ASN A 187 -18.72 -3.78 -8.78
C ASN A 187 -18.07 -3.84 -7.40
N LEU A 188 -17.75 -5.05 -6.98
CA LEU A 188 -16.92 -5.30 -5.80
C LEU A 188 -15.56 -4.60 -5.98
N LEU A 189 -15.13 -3.87 -4.96
CA LEU A 189 -13.88 -3.15 -4.97
C LEU A 189 -12.88 -3.72 -3.97
N SER A 190 -13.21 -3.67 -2.70
CA SER A 190 -12.29 -3.99 -1.61
C SER A 190 -12.91 -4.90 -0.56
N VAL A 191 -12.05 -5.61 0.15
CA VAL A 191 -12.42 -6.53 1.22
C VAL A 191 -11.41 -6.44 2.37
N VAL A 192 -11.86 -6.70 3.61
CA VAL A 192 -11.00 -6.80 4.78
C VAL A 192 -11.68 -7.66 5.85
N PHE A 193 -10.90 -8.37 6.68
CA PHE A 193 -11.43 -8.97 7.90
C PHE A 193 -11.52 -7.93 9.03
N ASP A 194 -12.64 -7.94 9.74
CA ASP A 194 -12.72 -7.27 11.03
C ASP A 194 -12.08 -8.10 12.16
N TYR A 195 -12.09 -7.57 13.37
CA TYR A 195 -11.48 -8.21 14.55
C TYR A 195 -12.28 -9.39 15.11
N ASP A 196 -13.51 -9.61 14.61
CA ASP A 196 -14.36 -10.76 14.93
C ASP A 196 -14.33 -11.82 13.83
N GLY A 197 -13.63 -11.56 12.72
CA GLY A 197 -13.44 -12.46 11.58
C GLY A 197 -14.56 -12.41 10.56
N ASN A 198 -15.43 -11.41 10.59
CA ASN A 198 -16.34 -11.15 9.49
C ASN A 198 -15.59 -10.54 8.33
N LEU A 199 -15.92 -10.92 7.11
CA LEU A 199 -15.27 -10.39 5.91
C LEU A 199 -16.12 -9.24 5.35
N TRP A 200 -15.68 -8.02 5.61
CA TRP A 200 -16.28 -6.81 5.07
C TRP A 200 -15.96 -6.65 3.60
N PHE A 201 -16.89 -6.05 2.87
CA PHE A 201 -16.73 -5.70 1.46
C PHE A 201 -17.38 -4.36 1.14
N ALA A 202 -16.87 -3.69 0.13
CA ALA A 202 -17.45 -2.47 -0.42
C ALA A 202 -17.49 -2.55 -1.94
N THR A 203 -18.56 -2.01 -2.52
CA THR A 203 -18.66 -1.79 -3.96
C THR A 203 -18.22 -0.38 -4.32
N GLY A 204 -17.69 -0.21 -5.54
CA GLY A 204 -17.20 1.10 -5.95
C GLY A 204 -16.17 1.06 -7.06
N GLY A 205 -15.18 1.94 -6.94
CA GLY A 205 -14.05 2.10 -7.85
C GLY A 205 -13.98 3.48 -8.47
N PHE A 206 -12.87 3.78 -9.14
CA PHE A 206 -12.57 5.09 -9.76
C PHE A 206 -13.57 5.54 -10.85
N ARG A 207 -14.57 4.72 -11.19
CA ARG A 207 -15.59 5.02 -12.20
C ARG A 207 -16.94 5.38 -11.62
N ILE A 208 -17.01 5.68 -10.34
CA ILE A 208 -18.26 6.13 -9.72
C ILE A 208 -18.36 7.62 -9.87
N TYR A 209 -19.27 8.00 -10.74
CA TYR A 209 -19.60 9.40 -10.95
C TYR A 209 -20.95 9.68 -10.31
N PRO A 210 -21.06 10.71 -9.45
CA PRO A 210 -22.31 11.03 -8.75
C PRO A 210 -23.52 11.17 -9.67
N GLN A 211 -23.32 11.69 -10.87
CA GLN A 211 -24.37 11.87 -11.85
C GLN A 211 -24.84 10.57 -12.53
N ARG A 212 -24.16 9.46 -12.36
CA ARG A 212 -24.55 8.17 -13.00
C ARG A 212 -25.56 7.38 -12.23
N GLN A 213 -25.93 7.79 -11.04
CA GLN A 213 -26.93 7.13 -10.22
C GLN A 213 -26.67 5.62 -10.03
N GLN A 214 -25.39 5.24 -9.98
CA GLN A 214 -25.00 3.86 -9.75
C GLN A 214 -25.39 3.43 -8.33
N GLN A 215 -25.85 2.18 -8.19
CA GLN A 215 -26.28 1.62 -6.92
C GLN A 215 -25.19 0.70 -6.37
N GLY A 216 -24.75 0.98 -5.17
CA GLY A 216 -23.74 0.23 -4.46
C GLY A 216 -24.14 -0.15 -3.04
N VAL A 217 -23.29 -0.94 -2.40
CA VAL A 217 -23.45 -1.42 -1.03
C VAL A 217 -22.12 -1.46 -0.30
N ILE A 218 -22.23 -1.40 1.02
CA ILE A 218 -21.22 -1.85 1.96
C ILE A 218 -21.85 -3.03 2.73
N GLY A 219 -21.07 -4.07 3.02
CA GLY A 219 -21.62 -5.21 3.72
C GLY A 219 -20.55 -6.12 4.30
N TYR A 220 -20.99 -7.21 4.90
CA TYR A 220 -20.09 -8.24 5.38
C TYR A 220 -20.65 -9.64 5.18
N ILE A 221 -19.74 -10.61 5.13
CA ILE A 221 -20.04 -12.04 5.21
C ILE A 221 -19.74 -12.46 6.64
N ALA A 222 -20.72 -13.05 7.31
CA ALA A 222 -20.57 -13.52 8.68
C ALA A 222 -19.47 -14.59 8.78
N ARG A 223 -18.63 -14.48 9.80
CA ARG A 223 -17.57 -15.44 10.10
C ARG A 223 -18.04 -16.89 10.10
N SER A 224 -19.21 -17.15 10.70
CA SER A 224 -19.77 -18.51 10.77
C SER A 224 -19.96 -19.17 9.40
N ALA A 225 -20.30 -18.39 8.37
CA ALA A 225 -20.44 -18.91 7.02
C ALA A 225 -19.06 -19.17 6.38
N ILE A 226 -18.09 -18.28 6.62
CA ILE A 226 -16.71 -18.46 6.16
C ILE A 226 -16.11 -19.73 6.78
N ASP A 227 -16.23 -19.87 8.11
CA ASP A 227 -15.74 -21.04 8.85
C ASP A 227 -16.40 -22.35 8.34
N ALA A 228 -17.73 -22.35 8.10
CA ALA A 228 -18.43 -23.50 7.55
C ALA A 228 -17.87 -23.90 6.17
N ILE A 229 -17.72 -22.92 5.26
CA ILE A 229 -17.18 -23.18 3.91
C ILE A 229 -15.74 -23.72 3.99
N LEU A 230 -14.90 -23.12 4.84
CA LEU A 230 -13.51 -23.55 5.02
C LEU A 230 -13.40 -24.96 5.62
N ASN A 231 -14.42 -25.41 6.39
CA ASN A 231 -14.54 -26.77 6.91
C ASN A 231 -15.17 -27.75 5.91
N GLY A 232 -15.49 -27.31 4.69
CA GLY A 232 -16.12 -28.14 3.66
C GLY A 232 -17.64 -28.30 3.82
N GLU A 233 -18.26 -27.46 4.64
CA GLU A 233 -19.69 -27.43 4.87
C GLU A 233 -20.39 -26.44 3.92
N GLN A 234 -21.69 -26.59 3.74
CA GLN A 234 -22.47 -25.61 2.98
C GLN A 234 -22.95 -24.49 3.89
N ALA A 235 -22.79 -23.24 3.45
CA ALA A 235 -23.33 -22.06 4.11
C ALA A 235 -24.54 -21.50 3.34
N ASP A 236 -25.57 -21.08 4.07
CA ASP A 236 -26.69 -20.34 3.51
C ASP A 236 -26.34 -18.85 3.43
N LEU A 237 -25.78 -18.43 2.31
CA LEU A 237 -25.33 -17.05 2.09
C LEU A 237 -26.47 -16.03 2.19
N SER A 238 -27.73 -16.43 1.95
CA SER A 238 -28.88 -15.52 2.11
C SER A 238 -29.12 -15.07 3.55
N LYS A 239 -28.53 -15.79 4.52
CA LYS A 239 -28.61 -15.47 5.96
C LYS A 239 -27.28 -15.02 6.55
N ALA A 240 -26.22 -15.07 5.76
CA ALA A 240 -24.87 -14.80 6.21
C ALA A 240 -24.24 -13.58 5.55
N VAL A 241 -24.85 -13.05 4.49
CA VAL A 241 -24.41 -11.80 3.85
C VAL A 241 -25.37 -10.70 4.23
N PHE A 242 -24.83 -9.66 4.85
CA PHE A 242 -25.55 -8.49 5.31
C PHE A 242 -25.06 -7.27 4.57
N VAL A 243 -25.96 -6.37 4.19
CA VAL A 243 -25.65 -5.21 3.36
C VAL A 243 -26.32 -3.95 3.89
N HIS A 244 -25.60 -2.85 3.77
CA HIS A 244 -26.09 -1.48 3.87
C HIS A 244 -26.10 -0.87 2.48
N GLU A 245 -27.24 -0.37 2.06
CA GLU A 245 -27.41 0.26 0.75
C GLU A 245 -26.85 1.67 0.75
N LEU A 246 -25.98 1.96 -0.21
CA LEU A 246 -25.46 3.31 -0.43
C LEU A 246 -26.48 4.18 -1.19
N THR A 247 -26.36 5.48 -1.05
CA THR A 247 -27.17 6.41 -1.87
C THR A 247 -26.79 6.30 -3.35
N PRO A 248 -27.74 6.54 -4.29
CA PRO A 248 -27.41 6.49 -5.71
C PRO A 248 -26.28 7.45 -6.08
N GLY A 249 -25.24 6.93 -6.72
CA GLY A 249 -24.03 7.68 -7.08
C GLY A 249 -22.97 7.73 -5.97
N GLU A 250 -23.22 7.07 -4.85
CA GLU A 250 -22.24 6.90 -3.78
C GLU A 250 -21.54 5.53 -3.91
N GLY A 251 -20.25 5.48 -3.60
CA GLY A 251 -19.49 4.24 -3.60
C GLY A 251 -18.11 4.43 -3.00
N ALA A 252 -17.51 3.32 -2.57
CA ALA A 252 -16.13 3.33 -2.09
C ALA A 252 -15.16 3.57 -3.24
N GLU A 253 -14.07 4.26 -2.97
CA GLU A 253 -13.04 4.55 -3.97
C GLU A 253 -11.73 3.83 -3.69
N ASN A 254 -11.53 3.40 -2.44
CA ASN A 254 -10.31 2.79 -1.97
C ASN A 254 -10.54 1.63 -0.97
N GLY A 255 -9.49 1.29 -0.22
CA GLY A 255 -9.49 0.22 0.75
C GLY A 255 -10.36 0.49 1.97
N ILE A 256 -10.71 -0.58 2.67
CA ILE A 256 -11.41 -0.56 3.95
C ILE A 256 -10.35 -0.64 5.06
N ALA A 257 -10.51 0.14 6.12
CA ALA A 257 -9.74 -0.02 7.34
C ALA A 257 -10.59 -0.73 8.40
N ALA A 258 -9.97 -1.50 9.28
CA ALA A 258 -10.65 -2.20 10.36
C ALA A 258 -9.94 -2.03 11.69
N SER A 259 -10.72 -1.83 12.75
CA SER A 259 -10.27 -1.79 14.14
C SER A 259 -11.23 -2.62 15.00
N LYS A 260 -10.99 -2.69 16.31
CA LYS A 260 -11.96 -3.30 17.25
C LYS A 260 -13.28 -2.52 17.34
N ASP A 261 -13.28 -1.26 16.96
CA ASP A 261 -14.48 -0.44 16.93
C ASP A 261 -15.37 -0.73 15.71
N GLY A 262 -14.84 -1.38 14.67
CA GLY A 262 -15.56 -1.78 13.48
C GLY A 262 -14.76 -1.55 12.19
N ALA A 263 -15.44 -1.64 11.06
CA ALA A 263 -14.91 -1.32 9.73
C ALA A 263 -15.16 0.15 9.40
N VAL A 264 -14.12 0.84 8.93
CA VAL A 264 -14.20 2.23 8.46
C VAL A 264 -14.08 2.26 6.95
N ILE A 265 -15.03 2.90 6.30
CA ILE A 265 -15.14 2.97 4.84
C ILE A 265 -15.35 4.41 4.43
N LEU A 266 -14.48 4.89 3.54
CA LEU A 266 -14.61 6.18 2.89
C LEU A 266 -15.25 5.99 1.52
N THR A 267 -16.36 6.69 1.29
CA THR A 267 -17.00 6.80 -0.02
C THR A 267 -16.70 8.17 -0.62
N ASN A 268 -17.13 8.41 -1.85
CA ASN A 268 -17.03 9.74 -2.47
C ASN A 268 -17.92 10.80 -1.80
N GLN A 269 -18.69 10.48 -0.77
CA GLN A 269 -19.63 11.41 -0.11
C GLN A 269 -19.56 11.37 1.43
N ASN A 270 -19.25 10.21 2.00
CA ASN A 270 -19.33 9.99 3.43
C ASN A 270 -18.17 9.13 3.94
N CYS A 271 -17.87 9.30 5.21
CA CYS A 271 -17.06 8.36 5.98
C CYS A 271 -17.97 7.61 6.95
N TYR A 272 -17.85 6.28 7.00
CA TYR A 272 -18.67 5.40 7.83
C TYR A 272 -17.83 4.64 8.86
N LEU A 273 -18.34 4.50 10.07
CA LEU A 273 -17.97 3.41 10.98
C LEU A 273 -19.13 2.42 11.06
N LEU A 274 -18.83 1.17 10.79
CA LEU A 274 -19.81 0.08 10.69
C LEU A 274 -19.44 -1.07 11.60
N ARG A 275 -20.45 -1.74 12.16
CA ARG A 275 -20.30 -2.96 12.95
C ARG A 275 -21.13 -4.09 12.38
N ALA A 276 -20.61 -5.30 12.54
CA ALA A 276 -21.34 -6.54 12.25
C ALA A 276 -22.12 -6.96 13.49
N GLU A 277 -23.42 -6.73 13.45
CA GLU A 277 -24.39 -7.12 14.49
C GLU A 277 -25.38 -8.13 13.93
N GLU A 278 -26.67 -8.04 14.21
CA GLU A 278 -27.73 -8.79 13.51
C GLU A 278 -27.98 -8.31 12.07
N GLY A 279 -27.14 -7.41 11.58
CA GLY A 279 -27.11 -6.74 10.29
C GLY A 279 -25.92 -5.79 10.24
N VAL A 280 -25.88 -4.94 9.23
CA VAL A 280 -24.89 -3.84 9.19
C VAL A 280 -25.41 -2.72 10.09
N ASP A 281 -24.75 -2.52 11.24
CA ASP A 281 -25.00 -1.39 12.13
C ASP A 281 -24.14 -0.20 11.71
N VAL A 282 -24.78 0.93 11.40
CA VAL A 282 -24.10 2.19 11.09
C VAL A 282 -23.92 2.96 12.39
N VAL A 283 -22.73 2.82 13.01
CA VAL A 283 -22.40 3.50 14.28
C VAL A 283 -22.46 5.01 14.08
N TRP A 284 -21.82 5.47 13.00
CA TRP A 284 -21.92 6.84 12.52
C TRP A 284 -21.65 6.92 11.01
N CYS A 285 -22.17 7.99 10.41
CA CYS A 285 -21.97 8.36 9.01
C CYS A 285 -21.72 9.86 8.97
N THR A 286 -20.51 10.25 8.59
CA THR A 286 -20.08 11.67 8.52
C THR A 286 -19.95 12.11 7.09
N PRO A 287 -20.80 13.02 6.61
CA PRO A 287 -20.67 13.58 5.28
C PRO A 287 -19.47 14.52 5.19
N TYR A 288 -18.84 14.55 4.04
CA TYR A 288 -17.79 15.53 3.70
C TYR A 288 -17.95 16.00 2.27
N GLU A 289 -17.35 17.13 1.95
CA GLU A 289 -17.32 17.67 0.60
C GLU A 289 -15.98 17.40 -0.06
N SER A 290 -15.97 17.12 -1.37
CA SER A 290 -14.77 17.06 -2.18
C SER A 290 -14.98 17.76 -3.53
N ALA A 291 -13.90 18.22 -4.16
CA ALA A 291 -13.99 18.84 -5.48
C ALA A 291 -14.41 17.82 -6.56
N GLY A 292 -13.94 16.57 -6.43
CA GLY A 292 -14.32 15.49 -7.33
C GLY A 292 -15.82 15.18 -7.29
N ALA A 293 -16.46 15.21 -6.13
CA ALA A 293 -17.90 15.04 -6.00
C ALA A 293 -18.71 16.20 -6.62
N LYS A 294 -18.08 17.34 -6.88
CA LYS A 294 -18.70 18.54 -7.48
C LYS A 294 -18.63 18.54 -9.01
N VAL A 295 -18.04 17.55 -9.65
CA VAL A 295 -17.97 17.50 -11.11
C VAL A 295 -19.37 17.39 -11.68
N SER A 296 -19.88 18.51 -12.13
CA SER A 296 -21.07 18.55 -12.97
C SER A 296 -20.65 18.14 -14.39
N GLY A 297 -21.47 17.37 -15.10
CA GLY A 297 -21.19 16.85 -16.44
C GLY A 297 -20.95 17.87 -17.55
N GLU A 298 -20.60 19.11 -17.25
CA GLU A 298 -20.35 20.21 -18.19
C GLU A 298 -18.85 20.39 -18.51
N GLY A 299 -18.12 19.31 -18.67
CA GLY A 299 -16.87 19.38 -19.43
C GLY A 299 -15.62 19.75 -18.66
N ASP A 300 -15.65 19.95 -17.37
CA ASP A 300 -14.44 20.05 -16.56
C ASP A 300 -13.93 18.65 -16.21
N LYS A 301 -12.93 18.21 -16.99
CA LYS A 301 -12.37 16.86 -16.94
C LYS A 301 -11.30 16.69 -15.88
N THR A 302 -10.98 17.75 -15.14
CA THR A 302 -9.76 17.82 -14.35
C THR A 302 -9.97 18.32 -12.94
N THR A 303 -11.19 18.29 -12.44
CA THR A 303 -11.45 18.68 -11.06
C THR A 303 -10.64 17.80 -10.12
N GLY A 304 -9.84 18.41 -9.32
CA GLY A 304 -8.98 17.78 -8.35
C GLY A 304 -7.69 17.16 -8.89
N GLY A 305 -7.59 16.87 -10.21
CA GLY A 305 -6.36 16.30 -10.81
C GLY A 305 -5.95 14.92 -10.33
N GLY A 306 -6.72 14.29 -9.44
CA GLY A 306 -6.52 12.95 -8.92
C GLY A 306 -7.26 11.87 -9.72
N LEU A 307 -7.16 10.61 -9.26
CA LEU A 307 -7.87 9.46 -9.85
C LEU A 307 -9.29 9.33 -9.34
N ALA A 308 -9.54 9.76 -8.11
CA ALA A 308 -10.77 9.57 -7.37
C ALA A 308 -11.71 10.77 -7.46
N TRP A 309 -12.99 10.51 -7.20
CA TRP A 309 -14.05 11.52 -7.21
C TRP A 309 -14.44 12.02 -5.83
N GLY A 310 -13.85 11.47 -4.78
CA GLY A 310 -14.05 11.81 -3.39
C GLY A 310 -12.76 12.20 -2.70
N GLY A 311 -12.59 11.74 -1.47
CA GLY A 311 -11.38 11.93 -0.68
C GLY A 311 -10.13 11.27 -1.27
N GLY A 312 -10.31 10.31 -2.18
CA GLY A 312 -9.25 9.72 -2.99
C GLY A 312 -8.36 8.72 -2.27
N CYS A 313 -8.40 8.63 -0.95
CA CYS A 313 -7.54 7.78 -0.16
C CYS A 313 -8.31 6.66 0.57
N SER A 314 -7.62 5.60 0.99
CA SER A 314 -8.15 4.74 2.03
C SER A 314 -8.13 5.50 3.36
N PRO A 315 -9.15 5.34 4.23
CA PRO A 315 -9.09 5.92 5.56
C PRO A 315 -7.99 5.24 6.38
N THR A 316 -7.30 6.03 7.21
CA THR A 316 -6.29 5.51 8.12
C THR A 316 -6.74 5.70 9.56
N LEU A 317 -6.49 4.70 10.41
CA LEU A 317 -7.00 4.67 11.77
C LEU A 317 -5.88 4.84 12.80
N THR A 318 -6.29 5.38 13.93
CA THR A 318 -5.60 5.23 15.22
C THR A 318 -6.62 4.73 16.25
N PRO A 319 -6.23 4.39 17.48
CA PRO A 319 -7.21 4.02 18.52
C PRO A 319 -8.27 5.07 18.79
N ASN A 320 -8.03 6.34 18.45
CA ASN A 320 -8.93 7.43 18.79
C ASN A 320 -9.43 8.24 17.59
N LEU A 321 -8.76 8.17 16.43
CA LEU A 321 -9.06 9.02 15.29
C LEU A 321 -9.18 8.21 13.99
N VAL A 322 -9.99 8.72 13.09
CA VAL A 322 -10.04 8.37 11.67
C VAL A 322 -9.50 9.55 10.87
N LEU A 323 -8.51 9.30 10.00
CA LEU A 323 -7.84 10.33 9.22
C LEU A 323 -8.01 10.07 7.73
N PHE A 324 -8.31 11.12 6.98
CA PHE A 324 -8.36 11.10 5.50
C PHE A 324 -8.33 12.54 4.97
N THR A 325 -8.11 12.69 3.65
CA THR A 325 -8.14 13.98 2.97
C THR A 325 -9.47 14.16 2.23
N ASP A 326 -9.91 15.40 2.06
CA ASP A 326 -11.20 15.72 1.45
C ASP A 326 -11.13 16.01 -0.07
N ASN A 327 -9.94 16.21 -0.61
CA ASN A 327 -9.73 16.57 -2.03
C ASN A 327 -10.60 17.74 -2.52
N GLN A 328 -10.82 18.76 -1.69
CA GLN A 328 -11.42 20.01 -2.13
C GLN A 328 -10.41 20.84 -2.95
N ASP A 329 -10.82 22.01 -3.47
CA ASP A 329 -9.94 22.95 -4.16
C ASP A 329 -8.73 23.35 -3.30
N THR A 330 -8.94 23.54 -2.00
CA THR A 330 -7.90 23.50 -0.97
C THR A 330 -8.06 22.17 -0.25
N VAL A 331 -7.11 21.27 -0.42
CA VAL A 331 -7.18 19.95 0.19
C VAL A 331 -6.94 20.06 1.68
N ASN A 332 -7.83 19.49 2.48
CA ASN A 332 -7.69 19.43 3.92
C ASN A 332 -7.47 18.00 4.39
N LEU A 333 -6.63 17.83 5.40
CA LEU A 333 -6.61 16.66 6.24
C LEU A 333 -7.71 16.80 7.30
N LEU A 334 -8.55 15.77 7.41
CA LEU A 334 -9.59 15.68 8.42
C LEU A 334 -9.21 14.62 9.45
N ALA A 335 -9.46 14.92 10.72
CA ALA A 335 -9.41 13.97 11.82
C ALA A 335 -10.80 13.88 12.45
N LEU A 336 -11.40 12.67 12.41
CA LEU A 336 -12.68 12.39 13.04
C LEU A 336 -12.44 11.61 14.33
N ASP A 337 -13.24 11.89 15.36
CA ASP A 337 -13.26 11.05 16.56
C ASP A 337 -13.79 9.65 16.21
N MET A 338 -13.03 8.62 16.58
CA MET A 338 -13.35 7.24 16.25
C MET A 338 -14.73 6.81 16.75
N LYS A 339 -15.18 7.32 17.90
CA LYS A 339 -16.42 6.87 18.54
C LYS A 339 -17.66 7.62 18.06
N THR A 340 -17.50 8.91 17.75
CA THR A 340 -18.64 9.79 17.43
C THR A 340 -18.74 10.15 15.95
N GLY A 341 -17.63 10.02 15.20
CA GLY A 341 -17.54 10.48 13.82
C GLY A 341 -17.47 12.00 13.67
N GLU A 342 -17.44 12.76 14.79
CA GLU A 342 -17.31 14.21 14.72
C GLU A 342 -15.93 14.62 14.18
N VAL A 343 -15.88 15.61 13.29
CA VAL A 343 -14.61 16.21 12.85
C VAL A 343 -14.06 17.00 14.03
N VAL A 344 -12.96 16.52 14.62
CA VAL A 344 -12.33 17.10 15.80
C VAL A 344 -11.15 18.02 15.47
N ALA A 345 -10.58 17.86 14.27
CA ALA A 345 -9.57 18.75 13.73
C ALA A 345 -9.59 18.69 12.19
N SER A 346 -9.24 19.81 11.56
CA SER A 346 -9.03 19.89 10.12
C SER A 346 -8.06 21.02 9.83
N ALA A 347 -7.17 20.81 8.86
CA ALA A 347 -6.26 21.84 8.37
C ALA A 347 -5.91 21.61 6.89
N PRO A 348 -5.63 22.69 6.14
CA PRO A 348 -5.09 22.59 4.80
C PRO A 348 -3.77 21.81 4.80
N VAL A 349 -3.54 21.04 3.73
CA VAL A 349 -2.27 20.34 3.49
C VAL A 349 -1.69 20.77 2.16
N LEU A 350 -0.37 20.82 2.08
CA LEU A 350 0.38 21.16 0.87
C LEU A 350 -0.02 22.54 0.31
N ASP A 351 -0.37 23.48 1.17
CA ASP A 351 -0.84 24.80 0.80
C ASP A 351 0.30 25.80 0.53
N ASP A 352 1.54 25.39 0.77
CA ASP A 352 2.77 26.16 0.54
C ASP A 352 3.48 25.83 -0.79
N LEU A 353 2.82 25.10 -1.70
CA LEU A 353 3.39 24.74 -2.99
C LEU A 353 3.73 25.98 -3.83
N PRO A 354 4.81 25.90 -4.64
CA PRO A 354 5.15 26.97 -5.58
C PRO A 354 4.01 27.26 -6.55
N GLU A 355 3.91 28.53 -7.00
CA GLU A 355 2.90 28.97 -7.94
C GLU A 355 2.81 28.07 -9.18
N GLY A 356 1.60 27.61 -9.47
CA GLY A 356 1.24 26.82 -10.63
C GLY A 356 1.27 25.31 -10.42
N TYR A 357 1.56 24.85 -9.21
CA TYR A 357 1.22 23.49 -8.79
C TYR A 357 -0.15 23.47 -8.12
N GLN A 358 -0.80 22.33 -8.19
CA GLN A 358 -2.06 22.07 -7.53
C GLN A 358 -1.93 20.81 -6.67
N VAL A 359 -2.90 20.55 -5.83
CA VAL A 359 -2.92 19.42 -4.88
C VAL A 359 -4.06 18.49 -5.22
N ALA A 360 -3.76 17.20 -5.21
CA ALA A 360 -4.71 16.11 -5.10
C ALA A 360 -4.06 15.00 -4.29
N VAL A 361 -4.83 14.29 -3.47
CA VAL A 361 -4.33 13.20 -2.65
C VAL A 361 -5.16 11.96 -2.95
N ASP A 362 -4.53 10.97 -3.58
CA ASP A 362 -5.16 9.69 -3.92
C ASP A 362 -4.50 8.51 -3.17
N ASN A 363 -3.37 8.76 -2.51
CA ASN A 363 -2.72 7.78 -1.66
C ASN A 363 -3.14 7.95 -0.21
N SER A 364 -3.26 6.84 0.52
CA SER A 364 -3.40 6.91 1.97
C SER A 364 -2.18 7.56 2.59
N ALA A 365 -2.41 8.33 3.63
CA ALA A 365 -1.34 8.96 4.37
C ALA A 365 -0.65 7.94 5.28
N ILE A 366 0.67 8.09 5.47
CA ILE A 366 1.33 7.44 6.59
C ILE A 366 0.76 8.03 7.88
N VAL A 367 0.37 7.20 8.81
CA VAL A 367 -0.10 7.65 10.13
C VAL A 367 0.68 6.95 11.24
N TYR A 368 1.13 7.74 12.19
CA TYR A 368 1.83 7.28 13.39
C TYR A 368 1.27 7.95 14.63
N ASP A 369 0.67 7.17 15.52
CA ASP A 369 0.24 7.58 16.85
C ASP A 369 1.39 7.27 17.82
N ASP A 370 1.94 8.29 18.51
CA ASP A 370 3.05 8.16 19.44
C ASP A 370 2.66 7.56 20.79
N GLY A 371 1.37 7.34 21.02
CA GLY A 371 0.80 6.86 22.29
C GLY A 371 0.77 7.92 23.39
N ASN A 372 1.23 9.15 23.11
CA ASN A 372 1.35 10.25 24.08
C ASN A 372 0.44 11.44 23.73
N GLY A 373 -0.43 11.26 22.72
CA GLY A 373 -1.42 12.27 22.32
C GLY A 373 -1.03 13.07 21.08
N THR A 374 0.01 12.65 20.34
CA THR A 374 0.34 13.18 19.04
C THR A 374 0.14 12.12 17.97
N VAL A 375 -0.64 12.44 16.95
CA VAL A 375 -0.80 11.64 15.75
C VAL A 375 -0.17 12.38 14.58
N SER A 376 0.92 11.83 14.06
CA SER A 376 1.61 12.36 12.89
C SER A 376 1.02 11.75 11.61
N THR A 377 0.72 12.59 10.63
CA THR A 377 0.19 12.20 9.34
C THR A 377 1.08 12.76 8.25
N ILE A 378 1.58 11.91 7.35
CA ILE A 378 2.41 12.34 6.21
C ILE A 378 1.59 12.18 4.94
N VAL A 379 1.35 13.31 4.26
CA VAL A 379 0.54 13.41 3.05
C VAL A 379 1.44 13.68 1.86
N CYS A 380 1.19 12.99 0.74
CA CYS A 380 1.91 13.18 -0.51
C CYS A 380 0.98 13.75 -1.58
N ASN A 381 1.49 14.71 -2.36
CA ASN A 381 0.76 15.25 -3.50
C ASN A 381 0.75 14.25 -4.67
N TRP A 382 -0.44 14.03 -5.20
CA TRP A 382 -0.64 13.16 -6.36
C TRP A 382 -1.31 13.86 -7.54
N PHE A 383 -1.35 15.17 -7.51
CA PHE A 383 -1.93 15.95 -8.59
C PHE A 383 -1.22 15.65 -9.92
N GLY A 384 -1.99 15.23 -10.87
CA GLY A 384 -1.48 14.83 -12.16
C GLY A 384 -1.83 13.42 -12.59
N ALA A 385 -1.99 12.53 -11.64
CA ALA A 385 -2.36 11.15 -11.91
C ALA A 385 -3.73 11.01 -12.58
N GLY A 386 -4.69 11.85 -12.20
CA GLY A 386 -6.05 11.84 -12.72
C GLY A 386 -6.19 12.13 -14.21
N ASN A 387 -5.18 12.75 -14.82
CA ASN A 387 -5.18 12.96 -16.27
C ASN A 387 -4.87 11.72 -17.10
N ALA A 388 -4.68 10.59 -16.46
CA ALA A 388 -4.61 9.29 -17.15
C ALA A 388 -5.93 8.88 -17.85
N GLY A 389 -6.90 9.80 -17.99
CA GLY A 389 -8.16 9.55 -18.69
C GLY A 389 -9.20 8.80 -17.89
N LEU A 390 -8.95 8.58 -16.61
CA LEU A 390 -9.92 7.95 -15.71
C LEU A 390 -11.02 8.93 -15.31
N ALA A 391 -10.75 10.22 -15.41
CA ALA A 391 -11.64 11.29 -14.98
C ALA A 391 -12.65 11.74 -16.04
N ASP A 392 -12.78 11.10 -17.21
CA ASP A 392 -13.82 11.45 -18.18
C ASP A 392 -15.16 10.78 -17.83
N PRO A 393 -16.13 11.52 -17.27
CA PRO A 393 -17.42 10.96 -16.89
C PRO A 393 -18.23 10.42 -18.06
N ASN A 394 -17.85 10.77 -19.29
CA ASN A 394 -18.54 10.36 -20.51
C ASN A 394 -17.88 9.18 -21.21
N ASN A 395 -16.74 8.73 -20.72
CA ASN A 395 -15.96 7.67 -21.37
C ASN A 395 -15.61 6.53 -20.41
N ASP A 396 -16.49 5.55 -20.33
CA ASP A 396 -16.33 4.37 -19.46
C ASP A 396 -15.18 3.43 -19.83
N SER A 397 -14.63 3.58 -21.01
CA SER A 397 -13.81 2.51 -21.60
C SER A 397 -12.32 2.80 -21.61
N SER A 398 -11.87 4.03 -21.32
CA SER A 398 -10.48 4.39 -21.52
C SER A 398 -9.76 4.74 -20.24
N ILE A 399 -9.03 3.79 -19.71
CA ILE A 399 -7.77 4.10 -19.05
C ILE A 399 -6.84 4.54 -20.17
N GLN A 400 -6.53 5.82 -20.26
CA GLN A 400 -5.51 6.27 -21.21
C GLN A 400 -4.18 5.63 -20.80
N SER A 401 -3.38 5.26 -21.79
CA SER A 401 -2.06 4.70 -21.51
C SER A 401 -1.20 5.75 -20.80
N TYR A 402 -0.30 5.32 -19.95
CA TYR A 402 0.68 6.17 -19.28
C TYR A 402 1.45 7.11 -20.22
N ALA A 403 1.63 6.74 -21.48
CA ALA A 403 2.24 7.59 -22.49
C ALA A 403 1.54 8.95 -22.62
N ASN A 404 0.23 9.02 -22.39
CA ASN A 404 -0.53 10.25 -22.48
C ASN A 404 -0.32 11.19 -21.29
N ILE A 405 0.14 10.70 -20.15
CA ILE A 405 0.46 11.54 -18.99
C ILE A 405 1.67 12.42 -19.32
N TYR A 406 2.64 11.89 -20.04
CA TYR A 406 3.84 12.65 -20.43
C TYR A 406 3.57 13.74 -21.47
N ASP A 407 2.60 13.54 -22.34
CA ASP A 407 2.28 14.50 -23.40
C ASP A 407 1.47 15.70 -22.90
N GLN A 408 1.13 15.71 -21.63
CA GLN A 408 0.31 16.76 -21.05
C GLN A 408 1.18 17.83 -20.40
N ASN A 409 1.38 18.93 -21.11
CA ASN A 409 2.20 20.07 -20.69
C ASN A 409 1.76 20.76 -19.38
N TRP A 410 0.60 20.40 -18.85
CA TRP A 410 0.06 21.04 -17.65
C TRP A 410 0.78 20.63 -16.35
N LEU A 411 1.39 19.43 -16.34
CA LEU A 411 2.23 18.97 -15.24
C LEU A 411 3.64 19.54 -15.28
N MET A 412 4.08 19.92 -16.45
CA MET A 412 5.48 20.06 -16.79
C MET A 412 6.05 21.43 -16.44
N LYS A 413 5.96 21.81 -15.20
CA LYS A 413 6.83 22.89 -14.70
C LYS A 413 8.21 22.39 -14.25
N GLY A 414 8.46 21.10 -14.38
CA GLY A 414 9.71 20.43 -14.12
C GLY A 414 9.79 19.14 -14.94
N ASN A 415 10.76 18.28 -14.65
CA ASN A 415 10.95 16.99 -15.30
C ASN A 415 10.15 15.85 -14.63
N VAL A 416 9.08 16.15 -13.91
CA VAL A 416 8.31 15.23 -13.09
C VAL A 416 6.93 14.95 -13.65
N MET A 417 6.40 13.78 -13.33
CA MET A 417 5.07 13.33 -13.77
C MET A 417 3.94 13.86 -12.90
N ILE A 418 4.17 13.97 -11.62
CA ILE A 418 3.22 14.33 -10.59
C ILE A 418 3.73 15.59 -9.90
N ALA A 419 2.84 16.46 -9.50
CA ALA A 419 3.21 17.66 -8.78
C ALA A 419 3.96 17.31 -7.48
N PRO A 420 5.03 18.03 -7.13
CA PRO A 420 5.75 17.78 -5.91
C PRO A 420 4.92 18.13 -4.67
N GLY A 421 5.32 17.62 -3.54
CA GLY A 421 4.76 17.94 -2.23
C GLY A 421 4.68 16.73 -1.32
N ILE A 422 5.36 16.80 -0.19
CA ILE A 422 5.25 15.85 0.91
C ILE A 422 5.21 16.67 2.19
N GLU A 423 4.22 16.46 3.03
CA GLU A 423 4.03 17.22 4.25
C GLU A 423 3.72 16.33 5.45
N ARG A 424 4.34 16.64 6.59
CA ARG A 424 3.98 16.07 7.88
C ARG A 424 3.10 17.04 8.66
N MET A 425 1.91 16.56 9.01
CA MET A 425 0.96 17.20 9.89
C MET A 425 0.92 16.47 11.22
N ASP A 426 0.97 17.19 12.33
CA ASP A 426 0.74 16.61 13.67
C ASP A 426 -0.63 17.04 14.19
N THR A 427 -1.47 16.07 14.52
CA THR A 427 -2.73 16.25 15.26
C THR A 427 -2.47 16.00 16.74
N VAL A 428 -2.49 17.05 17.54
CA VAL A 428 -2.08 17.02 18.96
C VAL A 428 -3.32 17.15 19.85
N LYS A 429 -3.45 16.22 20.79
CA LYS A 429 -4.49 16.28 21.81
C LYS A 429 -4.15 17.36 22.84
N THR A 430 -5.05 18.30 23.04
CA THR A 430 -4.91 19.41 24.00
C THR A 430 -5.99 19.33 25.08
N ALA A 431 -5.94 20.22 26.06
CA ALA A 431 -7.00 20.32 27.06
C ALA A 431 -8.37 20.74 26.48
N ASN A 432 -8.38 21.36 25.30
CA ASN A 432 -9.56 21.91 24.66
C ASN A 432 -10.03 21.10 23.42
N GLY A 433 -9.47 19.93 23.17
CA GLY A 433 -9.77 19.11 22.00
C GLY A 433 -8.49 18.76 21.24
N TYR A 434 -8.53 18.80 19.92
CA TYR A 434 -7.37 18.51 19.06
C TYR A 434 -6.95 19.78 18.30
N GLU A 435 -5.65 19.92 18.09
CA GLU A 435 -5.06 20.94 17.23
C GLU A 435 -4.21 20.27 16.15
N MET A 436 -4.32 20.75 14.92
CA MET A 436 -3.56 20.22 13.78
C MET A 436 -2.59 21.29 13.28
N LYS A 437 -1.34 20.89 13.03
CA LYS A 437 -0.29 21.81 12.57
C LYS A 437 0.68 21.13 11.61
N SER A 438 1.17 21.88 10.64
CA SER A 438 2.29 21.49 9.79
C SER A 438 3.59 21.46 10.60
N ILE A 439 4.41 20.44 10.42
CA ILE A 439 5.71 20.27 11.07
C ILE A 439 6.83 20.56 10.07
N TRP A 440 6.75 19.94 8.89
CA TRP A 440 7.66 20.18 7.78
C TRP A 440 6.98 19.87 6.45
N SER A 441 7.46 20.53 5.39
CA SER A 441 7.01 20.34 4.02
C SER A 441 8.21 20.21 3.07
N ARG A 442 8.08 19.39 2.03
CA ARG A 442 9.07 19.13 0.99
C ARG A 442 8.45 19.34 -0.39
N ASN A 443 8.63 20.56 -0.92
CA ASN A 443 8.11 20.97 -2.22
C ASN A 443 9.07 20.69 -3.38
N ASP A 444 10.18 20.02 -3.10
CA ASP A 444 11.22 19.62 -4.04
C ASP A 444 11.19 18.13 -4.41
N LEU A 445 10.29 17.35 -3.82
CA LEU A 445 10.14 15.93 -4.05
C LEU A 445 8.79 15.60 -4.65
N SER A 446 8.78 14.85 -5.75
CA SER A 446 7.57 14.30 -6.37
C SER A 446 7.47 12.82 -6.02
N ASP A 447 6.56 12.48 -5.11
CA ASP A 447 6.37 11.11 -4.67
C ASP A 447 5.24 10.44 -5.42
N THR A 448 5.53 9.27 -6.01
CA THR A 448 4.54 8.44 -6.69
C THR A 448 4.24 7.15 -5.95
N SER A 449 4.88 6.94 -4.81
CA SER A 449 4.74 5.74 -3.99
C SER A 449 3.78 5.95 -2.83
N ILE A 450 3.36 4.85 -2.21
CA ILE A 450 2.87 4.88 -0.84
C ILE A 450 4.10 4.68 0.05
N MET A 451 4.59 5.77 0.62
CA MET A 451 5.77 5.76 1.48
C MET A 451 5.55 4.89 2.73
N LYS A 452 6.64 4.55 3.41
CA LYS A 452 6.58 3.74 4.64
C LYS A 452 7.42 4.36 5.76
N LEU A 453 6.83 4.46 6.95
CA LEU A 453 7.55 4.84 8.17
C LEU A 453 8.02 3.57 8.90
N SER A 454 9.30 3.53 9.29
CA SER A 454 9.81 2.59 10.28
C SER A 454 9.98 3.27 11.63
N THR A 455 9.18 2.87 12.61
CA THR A 455 9.31 3.36 13.99
C THR A 455 10.61 2.87 14.64
N ALA A 456 11.06 1.66 14.26
CA ALA A 456 12.31 1.09 14.76
C ALA A 456 13.54 1.90 14.32
N THR A 457 13.50 2.57 13.17
CA THR A 457 14.63 3.38 12.68
C THR A 457 14.42 4.88 12.83
N GLY A 458 13.17 5.36 12.90
CA GLY A 458 12.82 6.78 12.91
C GLY A 458 12.94 7.45 11.54
N TYR A 459 12.78 6.67 10.46
CA TYR A 459 12.91 7.15 9.10
C TYR A 459 11.69 6.81 8.24
N ILE A 460 11.43 7.69 7.27
CA ILE A 460 10.44 7.50 6.21
C ILE A 460 11.18 7.07 4.96
N TYR A 461 10.67 6.01 4.35
CA TYR A 461 11.20 5.43 3.13
C TYR A 461 10.27 5.74 1.97
N GLY A 462 10.82 6.29 0.90
CA GLY A 462 10.06 6.71 -0.27
C GLY A 462 10.74 6.36 -1.58
N TYR A 463 9.97 6.45 -2.65
CA TYR A 463 10.43 6.31 -4.01
C TYR A 463 9.93 7.49 -4.83
N VAL A 464 10.80 8.43 -5.08
CA VAL A 464 10.46 9.76 -5.62
C VAL A 464 11.08 9.99 -6.98
N GLN A 465 10.56 11.00 -7.67
CA GLN A 465 11.21 11.58 -8.82
C GLN A 465 11.81 12.93 -8.45
N ASP A 466 13.11 13.12 -8.68
CA ASP A 466 13.78 14.39 -8.46
C ASP A 466 13.27 15.44 -9.45
N VAL A 467 12.80 16.57 -8.95
CA VAL A 467 12.14 17.61 -9.76
C VAL A 467 13.07 18.33 -10.73
N THR A 468 14.37 18.27 -10.51
CA THR A 468 15.37 18.93 -11.35
C THR A 468 15.86 18.03 -12.49
N THR A 469 16.12 16.77 -12.16
CA THR A 469 16.76 15.82 -13.10
C THR A 469 15.79 14.83 -13.73
N GLY A 470 14.60 14.64 -13.13
CA GLY A 470 13.64 13.60 -13.51
C GLY A 470 14.10 12.20 -13.13
N MET A 471 15.13 12.07 -12.28
CA MET A 471 15.66 10.80 -11.84
C MET A 471 14.75 10.16 -10.80
N TRP A 472 14.38 8.91 -11.01
CA TRP A 472 13.73 8.08 -10.01
C TRP A 472 14.75 7.65 -8.96
N GLN A 473 14.40 7.82 -7.69
CA GLN A 473 15.30 7.61 -6.57
C GLN A 473 14.60 6.92 -5.42
N TYR A 474 15.30 5.99 -4.76
CA TYR A 474 15.01 5.69 -3.37
C TYR A 474 15.50 6.83 -2.50
N ILE A 475 14.68 7.23 -1.54
CA ILE A 475 15.05 8.21 -0.51
C ILE A 475 14.75 7.68 0.89
N ILE A 476 15.52 8.18 1.84
CA ILE A 476 15.21 8.05 3.26
C ILE A 476 15.15 9.45 3.82
N LEU A 477 14.01 9.79 4.42
CA LEU A 477 13.79 11.06 5.11
C LEU A 477 13.85 10.83 6.62
N ASP A 478 14.44 11.77 7.32
CA ASP A 478 14.35 11.85 8.76
C ASP A 478 12.92 12.19 9.17
N PHE A 479 12.29 11.38 10.03
CA PHE A 479 10.90 11.59 10.43
C PHE A 479 10.67 12.93 11.12
N GLU A 480 11.61 13.35 11.97
CA GLU A 480 11.44 14.57 12.76
C GLU A 480 11.60 15.85 11.93
N THR A 481 12.54 15.83 10.98
CA THR A 481 12.95 17.06 10.27
C THR A 481 12.49 17.11 8.82
N GLY A 482 12.10 15.99 8.22
CA GLY A 482 11.83 15.87 6.79
C GLY A 482 13.09 15.97 5.91
N GLU A 483 14.29 16.05 6.49
CA GLU A 483 15.54 16.12 5.75
C GLU A 483 15.84 14.80 5.05
N THR A 484 16.33 14.87 3.81
CA THR A 484 16.82 13.70 3.09
C THR A 484 18.17 13.28 3.67
N VAL A 485 18.21 12.10 4.29
CA VAL A 485 19.42 11.52 4.90
C VAL A 485 20.10 10.48 4.02
N PHE A 486 19.39 9.98 3.02
CA PHE A 486 19.93 9.04 2.05
C PHE A 486 19.20 9.18 0.72
N THR A 487 19.93 9.03 -0.38
CA THR A 487 19.40 9.01 -1.74
C THR A 487 20.15 7.98 -2.56
N MET A 488 19.44 7.23 -3.39
CA MET A 488 20.04 6.31 -4.35
C MET A 488 19.31 6.35 -5.68
N ASP A 489 20.00 6.78 -6.73
CA ASP A 489 19.49 6.88 -8.08
C ASP A 489 19.16 5.51 -8.66
N VAL A 490 18.03 5.42 -9.34
CA VAL A 490 17.58 4.21 -10.03
C VAL A 490 17.66 4.39 -11.54
N SER A 491 16.89 5.32 -12.09
CA SER A 491 16.81 5.56 -13.54
C SER A 491 16.04 6.84 -13.83
N ASN A 492 16.26 7.43 -15.00
CA ASN A 492 15.41 8.51 -15.52
C ASN A 492 14.40 8.04 -16.56
N LYS A 493 14.21 6.73 -16.70
CA LYS A 493 13.27 6.17 -17.67
C LYS A 493 11.88 6.06 -17.09
N TYR A 494 10.90 6.34 -17.92
CA TYR A 494 9.47 6.28 -17.58
C TYR A 494 9.02 4.96 -16.94
N GLY A 495 9.54 3.83 -17.40
CA GLY A 495 9.21 2.52 -16.88
C GLY A 495 9.50 2.29 -15.41
N TYR A 496 10.25 3.18 -14.78
CA TYR A 496 10.58 3.11 -13.36
C TYR A 496 9.60 3.89 -12.47
N ASN A 497 8.51 4.40 -13.02
CA ASN A 497 7.44 5.01 -12.24
C ASN A 497 6.74 3.96 -11.36
N ASN A 498 6.57 4.27 -10.10
CA ASN A 498 5.91 3.39 -9.13
C ASN A 498 4.35 3.43 -9.25
N MET A 499 3.75 4.54 -9.62
CA MET A 499 2.31 4.69 -9.86
C MET A 499 1.41 4.31 -8.68
N ALA A 500 1.59 4.94 -7.53
CA ALA A 500 0.81 4.72 -6.31
C ALA A 500 0.87 3.29 -5.75
N ILE A 501 2.01 2.67 -5.91
CA ILE A 501 2.25 1.33 -5.38
C ILE A 501 3.00 1.44 -4.06
N GLY A 502 2.66 0.58 -3.11
CA GLY A 502 3.27 0.58 -1.79
C GLY A 502 4.76 0.20 -1.81
N MET A 503 5.43 0.57 -0.73
CA MET A 503 6.77 0.10 -0.41
C MET A 503 6.68 -0.96 0.67
N TYR A 504 7.28 -2.12 0.46
CA TYR A 504 7.08 -3.31 1.28
C TYR A 504 8.37 -3.74 1.96
N ALA A 505 8.26 -4.04 3.26
CA ALA A 505 9.36 -4.56 4.04
C ALA A 505 9.54 -6.06 3.76
N GLY A 506 10.77 -6.48 3.53
CA GLY A 506 11.05 -7.93 3.52
C GLY A 506 11.26 -8.44 4.94
N ASN A 507 11.00 -9.73 5.16
CA ASN A 507 11.16 -10.38 6.47
C ASN A 507 12.62 -10.41 6.99
N SER A 508 13.58 -9.92 6.23
CA SER A 508 15.00 -9.92 6.59
C SER A 508 15.45 -8.69 7.37
N GLY A 509 14.65 -7.62 7.44
CA GLY A 509 15.01 -6.34 8.07
C GLY A 509 16.08 -5.53 7.32
N ASN A 510 16.53 -5.96 6.16
CA ASN A 510 17.56 -5.29 5.38
C ASN A 510 17.19 -5.03 3.91
N ALA A 511 15.94 -5.28 3.55
CA ALA A 511 15.44 -5.08 2.20
C ALA A 511 14.12 -4.31 2.19
N LEU A 512 13.95 -3.49 1.16
CA LEU A 512 12.73 -2.75 0.88
C LEU A 512 12.40 -2.96 -0.60
N TYR A 513 11.17 -3.38 -0.85
CA TYR A 513 10.69 -3.71 -2.19
C TYR A 513 9.78 -2.63 -2.71
N CYS A 514 10.02 -2.20 -3.94
CA CYS A 514 9.21 -1.21 -4.64
C CYS A 514 8.84 -1.74 -6.04
N PRO A 515 7.61 -2.19 -6.26
CA PRO A 515 7.13 -2.49 -7.60
C PRO A 515 7.07 -1.22 -8.47
N THR A 516 7.25 -1.36 -9.77
CA THR A 516 7.08 -0.27 -10.72
C THR A 516 5.97 -0.57 -11.73
N GLY A 517 5.47 0.48 -12.38
CA GLY A 517 4.36 0.38 -13.32
C GLY A 517 4.64 -0.47 -14.58
N TYR A 518 5.89 -0.83 -14.83
CA TYR A 518 6.30 -1.55 -16.05
C TYR A 518 6.91 -2.93 -15.79
N LEU A 519 6.40 -3.62 -14.77
CA LEU A 519 6.77 -5.02 -14.49
C LEU A 519 8.16 -5.20 -13.89
N GLU A 520 8.74 -4.17 -13.35
CA GLU A 520 10.01 -4.24 -12.67
C GLU A 520 9.79 -4.19 -11.15
N LEU A 521 10.43 -5.08 -10.45
CA LEU A 521 10.51 -5.07 -9.01
C LEU A 521 11.89 -4.56 -8.60
N LEU A 522 11.90 -3.43 -7.92
CA LEU A 522 13.12 -2.87 -7.36
C LEU A 522 13.28 -3.35 -5.91
N ARG A 523 14.47 -3.78 -5.56
CA ARG A 523 14.83 -4.13 -4.20
C ARG A 523 16.02 -3.27 -3.78
N LEU A 524 15.79 -2.36 -2.83
CA LEU A 524 16.85 -1.70 -2.08
C LEU A 524 17.25 -2.62 -0.95
N GLN A 525 18.49 -2.97 -0.84
CA GLN A 525 18.99 -3.89 0.16
C GLN A 525 20.31 -3.40 0.76
N ASP A 526 20.40 -3.45 2.10
CA ASP A 526 21.67 -3.37 2.80
C ASP A 526 22.38 -4.73 2.76
N ARG A 527 23.69 -4.71 2.61
CA ARG A 527 24.49 -5.96 2.67
C ARG A 527 24.54 -6.56 4.06
N PHE A 528 24.31 -5.76 5.08
CA PHE A 528 24.35 -6.20 6.47
C PHE A 528 23.05 -5.84 7.19
N VAL A 529 22.54 -6.77 7.98
CA VAL A 529 21.36 -6.56 8.83
C VAL A 529 21.76 -5.81 10.10
N TYR A 530 21.02 -4.76 10.43
CA TYR A 530 21.13 -4.11 11.73
C TYR A 530 20.37 -4.91 12.78
N LEU A 531 21.05 -5.29 13.87
CA LEU A 531 20.46 -5.99 15.01
C LEU A 531 20.49 -5.07 16.23
N PRO A 532 19.35 -4.55 16.69
CA PRO A 532 19.29 -3.59 17.82
C PRO A 532 19.72 -4.20 19.15
N GLU A 533 19.60 -5.52 19.31
CA GLU A 533 20.02 -6.25 20.52
C GLU A 533 21.54 -6.40 20.64
N MET A 534 22.26 -6.22 19.56
CA MET A 534 23.69 -6.05 19.58
C MET A 534 23.98 -4.56 19.56
N PRO A 535 24.29 -3.93 20.74
CA PRO A 535 24.73 -2.55 20.71
C PRO A 535 25.88 -2.49 19.72
N TYR A 536 25.77 -1.60 18.75
CA TYR A 536 26.77 -1.36 17.71
C TYR A 536 28.12 -1.20 18.42
N ARG A 537 28.81 -2.30 18.64
CA ARG A 537 30.24 -2.17 18.80
C ARG A 537 30.64 -1.55 17.49
N LYS A 538 31.31 -0.43 17.55
CA LYS A 538 32.02 0.16 16.42
C LYS A 538 32.89 -0.94 15.85
N VAL A 539 32.28 -1.84 15.08
CA VAL A 539 32.97 -2.86 14.32
C VAL A 539 33.82 -2.02 13.42
N ASP A 540 35.11 -2.22 13.46
CA ASP A 540 35.99 -1.67 12.45
C ASP A 540 35.49 -2.28 11.13
N LEU A 541 34.59 -1.53 10.44
CA LEU A 541 33.95 -1.95 9.21
C LEU A 541 35.01 -2.21 8.12
N ASP A 542 36.19 -1.56 8.22
CA ASP A 542 37.32 -1.87 7.37
C ASP A 542 37.89 -3.25 7.67
N GLN A 543 37.85 -3.68 8.91
CA GLN A 543 38.29 -5.02 9.29
C GLN A 543 37.22 -6.07 8.98
N ALA A 544 35.94 -5.76 9.22
CA ALA A 544 34.83 -6.61 8.84
C ALA A 544 34.74 -6.76 7.30
N ALA A 545 34.88 -5.66 6.56
CA ALA A 545 34.91 -5.70 5.10
C ALA A 545 36.14 -6.48 4.55
N ARG A 546 37.30 -6.31 5.15
CA ARG A 546 38.49 -7.11 4.80
C ARG A 546 38.28 -8.60 5.10
N ASN A 547 37.63 -8.93 6.22
CA ASN A 547 37.35 -10.32 6.59
C ASN A 547 36.27 -10.95 5.68
N VAL A 548 35.34 -10.16 5.16
CA VAL A 548 34.30 -10.61 4.21
C VAL A 548 34.84 -10.74 2.80
N LEU A 549 35.86 -9.96 2.43
CA LEU A 549 36.42 -9.93 1.08
C LEU A 549 37.49 -11.01 0.82
N SER A 550 37.96 -11.71 1.85
CA SER A 550 39.01 -12.74 1.73
C SER A 550 38.47 -14.10 2.15
N GLN A 551 38.25 -14.98 1.17
CA GLN A 551 37.92 -16.39 1.45
C GLN A 551 39.02 -17.11 2.22
N GLU A 552 40.28 -16.73 2.00
CA GLU A 552 41.44 -17.28 2.69
C GLU A 552 41.43 -16.90 4.16
N GLN A 553 41.06 -15.66 4.48
CA GLN A 553 40.96 -15.18 5.85
C GLN A 553 39.79 -15.86 6.59
N PHE A 554 38.67 -16.03 5.92
CA PHE A 554 37.51 -16.72 6.48
C PHE A 554 37.82 -18.20 6.79
N ALA A 555 38.55 -18.86 5.91
CA ALA A 555 39.00 -20.23 6.12
C ALA A 555 40.04 -20.35 7.26
N GLN A 556 40.92 -19.36 7.42
CA GLN A 556 41.91 -19.28 8.50
C GLN A 556 41.26 -19.09 9.89
N ASP A 557 40.13 -18.38 9.93
CA ASP A 557 39.36 -18.13 11.17
C ASP A 557 38.40 -19.29 11.52
N GLY A 558 38.49 -20.42 10.81
CA GLY A 558 37.72 -21.63 11.08
C GLY A 558 36.28 -21.59 10.55
N GLY A 559 35.98 -20.69 9.62
CA GLY A 559 34.68 -20.59 8.97
C GLY A 559 34.50 -21.69 7.91
N GLU A 560 33.28 -22.19 7.80
CA GLU A 560 32.85 -23.10 6.73
C GLU A 560 31.92 -22.39 5.76
N GLY A 561 32.20 -22.50 4.46
CA GLY A 561 31.36 -21.93 3.40
C GLY A 561 32.08 -20.89 2.52
N THR A 562 31.34 -20.30 1.62
CA THR A 562 31.85 -19.26 0.72
C THR A 562 31.43 -17.88 1.18
N VAL A 563 32.10 -16.82 0.73
CA VAL A 563 31.68 -15.42 0.97
C VAL A 563 30.23 -15.21 0.51
N ALA A 564 29.78 -15.91 -0.53
CA ALA A 564 28.38 -15.88 -1.00
C ALA A 564 27.43 -16.53 0.00
N SER A 565 27.80 -17.64 0.66
CA SER A 565 26.97 -18.26 1.69
C SER A 565 26.85 -17.41 2.96
N TRP A 566 27.86 -16.61 3.25
CA TRP A 566 27.80 -15.63 4.34
C TRP A 566 26.82 -14.49 4.05
N ARG A 567 26.72 -14.07 2.79
CA ARG A 567 25.75 -13.05 2.35
C ARG A 567 24.31 -13.54 2.45
N ASN A 568 24.08 -14.83 2.26
CA ASN A 568 22.75 -15.44 2.29
C ASN A 568 22.31 -15.93 3.68
N THR A 569 23.25 -16.15 4.58
CA THR A 569 22.98 -16.52 5.96
C THR A 569 23.26 -15.34 6.88
N ALA A 570 22.69 -14.18 6.61
CA ALA A 570 22.84 -13.00 7.47
C ALA A 570 22.30 -13.18 8.90
N THR A 571 22.37 -14.36 9.41
CA THR A 571 22.55 -14.57 10.81
C THR A 571 23.98 -14.11 11.08
N VAL A 572 24.15 -12.88 11.51
CA VAL A 572 25.40 -12.38 12.08
C VAL A 572 25.70 -13.25 13.31
N ARG A 573 26.13 -14.46 13.07
CA ARG A 573 26.79 -15.25 14.07
C ARG A 573 28.26 -14.82 14.03
N ASN A 574 28.61 -13.91 14.92
CA ASN A 574 29.98 -13.50 15.22
C ASN A 574 30.68 -12.68 14.13
N VAL A 575 30.26 -11.45 13.97
CA VAL A 575 31.22 -10.41 13.63
C VAL A 575 31.43 -9.53 14.84
#